data_9ee6f86b0adb5713f5224a82ecfb5c96
#
_entry.id   9ee6f86b0adb5713f5224a82ecfb5c96
#
_cell.length_a   1.000
_cell.length_b   1.000
_cell.length_c   1.000
_cell.angle_alpha   90.00
_cell.angle_beta   90.00
_cell.angle_gamma   90.00
#
_symmetry.space_group_name_H-M   'P 1'
#
loop_
_entity.id
_entity.type
_entity.pdbx_description
1 polymer ?
#
loop_
_entity_poly.entity_id
_entity_poly.type
_entity_poly.pdbx_seq_one_letter_code
_entity_poly.pdbx_strand_id
1 'polypeptide(L)'
;MSYNSRSLRDFIFDYEPPEGVSSPADYAYLIMMRHLLSVISSWPLKILDPLDTGAIQRRKIWVSIQRFFHMAVCLSTVVGGVMYVMLHKKSMTFFELGHLYISLLMTFVIFSRITTLCFSDEYVVVARKFLEKFHLFFYKDRSEYSMQTHKQVHRIAHLFTIYLISQMLAGLFLFNVTPMYNNYSAGNYASGGLKGNATYEHALYFSYPFNASGDLKWYILANIFHWIISYLCATWFCMHDCFLSLMVFHIWGHFK
;
A
#
# COMPACT_ATOMS: atom_id res chain seq x y z
N MET A 1 -11.55 7.27 25.07
CA MET A 1 -11.32 5.97 25.75
C MET A 1 -9.98 5.41 25.26
N SER A 2 -9.06 5.18 26.20
CA SER A 2 -7.72 4.66 25.95
C SER A 2 -7.83 3.25 25.35
N TYR A 3 -7.26 3.05 24.19
CA TYR A 3 -7.03 1.74 23.57
C TYR A 3 -5.91 1.05 24.38
N ASN A 4 -6.27 0.57 25.57
CA ASN A 4 -5.35 -0.08 26.49
C ASN A 4 -4.82 -1.37 25.88
N SER A 5 -3.53 -1.43 25.70
CA SER A 5 -2.61 -2.59 25.57
C SER A 5 -3.28 -3.97 25.38
N ARG A 6 -4.11 -4.14 24.33
CA ARG A 6 -4.46 -5.48 23.88
C ARG A 6 -3.19 -6.14 23.38
N SER A 7 -2.95 -7.37 23.73
CA SER A 7 -1.81 -8.10 23.20
C SER A 7 -1.94 -8.17 21.67
N LEU A 8 -0.82 -8.24 20.93
CA LEU A 8 -0.82 -8.42 19.48
C LEU A 8 -1.67 -9.64 19.07
N ARG A 9 -1.66 -10.66 19.93
CA ARG A 9 -2.49 -11.87 19.77
C ARG A 9 -3.98 -11.54 19.81
N ASP A 10 -4.44 -10.76 20.79
CA ASP A 10 -5.84 -10.39 20.94
C ASP A 10 -6.29 -9.49 19.78
N PHE A 11 -5.41 -8.60 19.31
CA PHE A 11 -5.66 -7.76 18.16
C PHE A 11 -5.85 -8.57 16.86
N ILE A 12 -5.07 -9.63 16.66
CA ILE A 12 -5.16 -10.50 15.48
C ILE A 12 -6.33 -11.48 15.55
N PHE A 13 -6.60 -12.05 16.73
CA PHE A 13 -7.55 -13.16 16.90
C PHE A 13 -8.87 -12.78 17.55
N ASP A 14 -9.08 -11.52 17.92
CA ASP A 14 -10.36 -11.01 18.43
C ASP A 14 -11.33 -10.75 17.27
N TYR A 15 -12.06 -11.77 16.89
CA TYR A 15 -12.98 -11.77 15.74
C TYR A 15 -14.36 -11.18 16.07
N GLU A 16 -14.63 -10.88 17.33
CA GLU A 16 -15.91 -10.29 17.71
C GLU A 16 -15.86 -8.78 17.66
N PRO A 17 -16.90 -8.12 17.13
CA PRO A 17 -16.96 -6.68 17.16
C PRO A 17 -16.97 -6.22 18.63
N PRO A 18 -16.04 -5.33 19.03
CA PRO A 18 -15.95 -4.87 20.41
C PRO A 18 -17.24 -4.17 20.84
N GLU A 19 -17.68 -4.43 22.07
CA GLU A 19 -18.83 -3.77 22.66
C GLU A 19 -18.54 -2.28 22.92
N GLY A 20 -19.58 -1.44 22.81
CA GLY A 20 -19.47 0.00 23.11
C GLY A 20 -18.78 0.83 22.02
N VAL A 21 -18.55 0.28 20.83
CA VAL A 21 -18.04 1.03 19.68
C VAL A 21 -19.11 1.99 19.17
N SER A 22 -18.75 3.28 19.03
CA SER A 22 -19.66 4.34 18.59
C SER A 22 -19.68 4.54 17.07
N SER A 23 -18.63 4.08 16.37
CA SER A 23 -18.46 4.27 14.93
C SER A 23 -17.76 3.07 14.29
N PRO A 24 -18.11 2.72 13.02
CA PRO A 24 -17.37 1.70 12.28
C PRO A 24 -15.87 2.00 12.18
N ALA A 25 -15.50 3.29 12.15
CA ALA A 25 -14.11 3.73 12.04
C ALA A 25 -13.22 3.29 13.21
N ASP A 26 -13.82 2.85 14.31
CA ASP A 26 -13.12 2.35 15.50
C ASP A 26 -12.84 0.83 15.44
N TYR A 27 -13.29 0.14 14.41
CA TYR A 27 -12.94 -1.26 14.20
C TYR A 27 -11.47 -1.42 13.82
N ALA A 28 -10.81 -2.44 14.38
CA ALA A 28 -9.39 -2.69 14.23
C ALA A 28 -8.94 -2.72 12.75
N TYR A 29 -9.69 -3.39 11.87
CA TYR A 29 -9.38 -3.46 10.44
C TYR A 29 -9.49 -2.09 9.74
N LEU A 30 -10.45 -1.23 10.14
CA LEU A 30 -10.56 0.13 9.59
C LEU A 30 -9.49 1.07 10.17
N ILE A 31 -9.04 0.88 11.41
CA ILE A 31 -7.91 1.62 11.98
C ILE A 31 -6.63 1.29 11.21
N MET A 32 -6.35 -0.01 10.95
CA MET A 32 -5.20 -0.42 10.14
C MET A 32 -5.25 0.19 8.74
N MET A 33 -6.42 0.10 8.08
CA MET A 33 -6.66 0.69 6.76
C MET A 33 -6.46 2.20 6.77
N ARG A 34 -6.96 2.90 7.80
CA ARG A 34 -6.79 4.34 7.95
C ARG A 34 -5.31 4.73 8.01
N HIS A 35 -4.49 4.02 8.78
CA HIS A 35 -3.06 4.29 8.85
C HIS A 35 -2.38 4.14 7.50
N LEU A 36 -2.58 3.01 6.82
CA LEU A 36 -1.95 2.73 5.54
C LEU A 36 -2.46 3.64 4.41
N LEU A 37 -3.76 3.87 4.32
CA LEU A 37 -4.33 4.81 3.34
C LEU A 37 -3.95 6.26 3.62
N SER A 38 -3.68 6.63 4.88
CA SER A 38 -3.18 7.97 5.22
C SER A 38 -1.75 8.20 4.74
N VAL A 39 -0.89 7.17 4.77
CA VAL A 39 0.48 7.24 4.22
C VAL A 39 0.47 7.59 2.74
N ILE A 40 -0.49 7.06 1.99
CA ILE A 40 -0.65 7.32 0.55
C ILE A 40 -1.65 8.46 0.25
N SER A 41 -2.09 9.22 1.25
CA SER A 41 -3.05 10.34 1.09
C SER A 41 -4.37 9.96 0.41
N SER A 42 -4.80 8.70 0.59
CA SER A 42 -6.02 8.13 0.02
C SER A 42 -7.17 8.02 1.04
N TRP A 43 -6.93 8.22 2.32
CA TRP A 43 -7.98 8.20 3.33
C TRP A 43 -8.89 9.43 3.23
N PRO A 44 -10.21 9.27 3.22
CA PRO A 44 -11.13 10.40 3.14
C PRO A 44 -11.12 11.27 4.42
N LEU A 45 -10.42 12.38 4.36
CA LEU A 45 -10.07 13.24 5.50
C LEU A 45 -11.26 13.86 6.26
N LYS A 46 -12.42 13.97 5.65
CA LYS A 46 -13.57 14.69 6.22
C LYS A 46 -14.40 13.87 7.22
N ILE A 47 -14.11 12.57 7.37
CA ILE A 47 -15.00 11.67 8.14
C ILE A 47 -14.67 11.64 9.63
N LEU A 48 -13.46 11.97 10.03
CA LEU A 48 -12.94 11.62 11.34
C LEU A 48 -12.54 12.78 12.26
N ASP A 49 -12.59 14.01 11.77
CA ASP A 49 -12.23 15.14 12.61
C ASP A 49 -13.23 16.28 12.42
N PRO A 50 -14.03 16.62 13.43
CA PRO A 50 -14.72 17.91 13.54
C PRO A 50 -13.69 18.99 13.86
N LEU A 51 -12.61 19.08 13.04
CA LEU A 51 -11.52 20.00 13.24
C LEU A 51 -11.85 21.39 12.70
N ASP A 52 -11.27 22.38 13.36
CA ASP A 52 -11.16 23.76 12.93
C ASP A 52 -10.87 23.86 11.41
N THR A 53 -11.61 24.73 10.73
CA THR A 53 -11.53 24.96 9.28
C THR A 53 -10.10 25.23 8.79
N GLY A 54 -9.27 25.89 9.59
CA GLY A 54 -7.86 26.15 9.27
C GLY A 54 -6.98 24.91 9.29
N ALA A 55 -7.24 23.97 10.18
CA ALA A 55 -6.51 22.69 10.22
C ALA A 55 -6.88 21.80 9.01
N ILE A 56 -8.16 21.81 8.61
CA ILE A 56 -8.63 21.09 7.42
C ILE A 56 -7.96 21.63 6.16
N GLN A 57 -7.83 22.95 6.03
CA GLN A 57 -7.21 23.56 4.86
C GLN A 57 -5.71 23.22 4.74
N ARG A 58 -4.95 23.29 5.86
CA ARG A 58 -3.54 22.90 5.88
C ARG A 58 -3.35 21.42 5.53
N ARG A 59 -4.24 20.56 6.02
CA ARG A 59 -4.24 19.14 5.71
C ARG A 59 -4.53 18.84 4.24
N LYS A 60 -5.44 19.59 3.60
CA LYS A 60 -5.70 19.47 2.15
C LYS A 60 -4.47 19.81 1.31
N ILE A 61 -3.76 20.89 1.65
CA ILE A 61 -2.52 21.28 0.96
C ILE A 61 -1.48 20.18 1.09
N TRP A 62 -1.29 19.64 2.29
CA TRP A 62 -0.34 18.55 2.52
C TRP A 62 -0.67 17.29 1.71
N VAL A 63 -1.93 16.89 1.69
CA VAL A 63 -2.42 15.77 0.85
C VAL A 63 -2.14 16.00 -0.63
N SER A 64 -2.37 17.21 -1.13
CA SER A 64 -2.08 17.55 -2.52
C SER A 64 -0.59 17.46 -2.83
N ILE A 65 0.27 17.94 -1.94
CA ILE A 65 1.73 17.83 -2.07
C ILE A 65 2.16 16.36 -2.10
N GLN A 66 1.64 15.53 -1.19
CA GLN A 66 1.95 14.10 -1.15
C GLN A 66 1.51 13.39 -2.44
N ARG A 67 0.30 13.66 -2.93
CA ARG A 67 -0.20 13.08 -4.18
C ARG A 67 0.68 13.48 -5.37
N PHE A 68 1.04 14.76 -5.45
CA PHE A 68 1.97 15.23 -6.50
C PHE A 68 3.32 14.53 -6.40
N PHE A 69 3.86 14.38 -5.21
CA PHE A 69 5.11 13.63 -4.98
C PHE A 69 4.98 12.17 -5.46
N HIS A 70 3.89 11.48 -5.11
CA HIS A 70 3.68 10.11 -5.56
C HIS A 70 3.54 10.02 -7.09
N MET A 71 2.86 10.98 -7.73
CA MET A 71 2.77 11.04 -9.20
C MET A 71 4.16 11.23 -9.84
N ALA A 72 4.98 12.11 -9.27
CA ALA A 72 6.34 12.34 -9.76
C ALA A 72 7.21 11.09 -9.60
N VAL A 73 7.10 10.38 -8.48
CA VAL A 73 7.77 9.08 -8.25
C VAL A 73 7.32 8.05 -9.29
N CYS A 74 6.02 7.88 -9.52
CA CYS A 74 5.52 6.97 -10.55
C CYS A 74 6.05 7.32 -11.95
N LEU A 75 6.02 8.59 -12.30
CA LEU A 75 6.53 9.04 -13.59
C LEU A 75 8.03 8.78 -13.74
N SER A 76 8.83 9.09 -12.71
CA SER A 76 10.27 8.80 -12.72
C SER A 76 10.57 7.30 -12.85
N THR A 77 9.74 6.45 -12.22
CA THR A 77 9.82 5.00 -12.31
C THR A 77 9.58 4.52 -13.75
N VAL A 78 8.52 5.04 -14.39
CA VAL A 78 8.21 4.69 -15.78
C VAL A 78 9.34 5.15 -16.72
N VAL A 79 9.77 6.40 -16.60
CA VAL A 79 10.86 6.95 -17.44
C VAL A 79 12.15 6.16 -17.23
N GLY A 80 12.57 5.94 -15.99
CA GLY A 80 13.80 5.20 -15.67
C GLY A 80 13.76 3.75 -16.15
N GLY A 81 12.61 3.08 -16.02
CA GLY A 81 12.42 1.70 -16.50
C GLY A 81 12.44 1.61 -18.04
N VAL A 82 11.75 2.52 -18.73
CA VAL A 82 11.77 2.58 -20.22
C VAL A 82 13.18 2.88 -20.72
N MET A 83 13.89 3.82 -20.12
CA MET A 83 15.28 4.11 -20.47
C MET A 83 16.18 2.89 -20.26
N TYR A 84 15.97 2.13 -19.17
CA TYR A 84 16.72 0.91 -18.92
C TYR A 84 16.52 -0.12 -20.04
N VAL A 85 15.28 -0.35 -20.47
CA VAL A 85 14.99 -1.22 -21.64
C VAL A 85 15.71 -0.74 -22.88
N MET A 86 15.62 0.56 -23.21
CA MET A 86 16.23 1.11 -24.41
C MET A 86 17.75 0.93 -24.45
N LEU A 87 18.41 1.06 -23.28
CA LEU A 87 19.86 0.93 -23.17
C LEU A 87 20.33 -0.54 -23.13
N HIS A 88 19.56 -1.46 -22.53
CA HIS A 88 19.98 -2.83 -22.25
C HIS A 88 19.23 -3.90 -23.04
N LYS A 89 18.33 -3.55 -23.97
CA LYS A 89 17.46 -4.48 -24.71
C LYS A 89 18.17 -5.67 -25.38
N LYS A 90 19.45 -5.53 -25.70
CA LYS A 90 20.24 -6.60 -26.34
C LYS A 90 20.89 -7.58 -25.36
N SER A 91 21.02 -7.20 -24.09
CA SER A 91 21.68 -7.98 -23.05
C SER A 91 20.71 -8.53 -22.00
N MET A 92 19.46 -8.05 -21.97
CA MET A 92 18.45 -8.48 -21.02
C MET A 92 18.01 -9.92 -21.26
N THR A 93 17.88 -10.68 -20.18
CA THR A 93 17.24 -11.99 -20.20
C THR A 93 15.72 -11.84 -20.29
N PHE A 94 15.04 -12.92 -20.69
CA PHE A 94 13.56 -12.97 -20.72
C PHE A 94 12.95 -12.67 -19.34
N PHE A 95 13.57 -13.16 -18.28
CA PHE A 95 13.08 -12.96 -16.90
C PHE A 95 13.24 -11.50 -16.44
N GLU A 96 14.36 -10.85 -16.73
CA GLU A 96 14.57 -9.43 -16.43
C GLU A 96 13.57 -8.55 -17.17
N LEU A 97 13.33 -8.84 -18.45
CA LEU A 97 12.35 -8.11 -19.23
C LEU A 97 10.94 -8.30 -18.69
N GLY A 98 10.55 -9.54 -18.34
CA GLY A 98 9.25 -9.85 -17.74
C GLY A 98 9.05 -9.15 -16.39
N HIS A 99 10.06 -9.17 -15.53
CA HIS A 99 10.03 -8.49 -14.24
C HIS A 99 9.86 -6.97 -14.40
N LEU A 100 10.63 -6.36 -15.30
CA LEU A 100 10.52 -4.93 -15.58
C LEU A 100 9.14 -4.57 -16.15
N TYR A 101 8.63 -5.37 -17.09
CA TYR A 101 7.31 -5.15 -17.67
C TYR A 101 6.19 -5.17 -16.63
N ILE A 102 6.20 -6.15 -15.73
CA ILE A 102 5.25 -6.24 -14.61
C ILE A 102 5.36 -4.99 -13.71
N SER A 103 6.58 -4.58 -13.37
CA SER A 103 6.82 -3.38 -12.55
C SER A 103 6.29 -2.10 -13.20
N LEU A 104 6.45 -1.96 -14.51
CA LEU A 104 5.92 -0.82 -15.28
C LEU A 104 4.39 -0.83 -15.33
N LEU A 105 3.78 -2.00 -15.57
CA LEU A 105 2.31 -2.13 -15.55
C LEU A 105 1.73 -1.78 -14.19
N MET A 106 2.32 -2.29 -13.11
CA MET A 106 1.90 -1.96 -11.74
C MET A 106 2.01 -0.45 -11.48
N THR A 107 3.09 0.17 -11.89
CA THR A 107 3.29 1.62 -11.75
C THR A 107 2.25 2.40 -12.54
N PHE A 108 1.90 1.95 -13.75
CA PHE A 108 0.84 2.57 -14.56
C PHE A 108 -0.53 2.50 -13.89
N VAL A 109 -0.89 1.35 -13.30
CA VAL A 109 -2.13 1.18 -12.54
C VAL A 109 -2.18 2.14 -11.35
N ILE A 110 -1.07 2.26 -10.60
CA ILE A 110 -0.96 3.17 -9.47
C ILE A 110 -1.09 4.62 -9.91
N PHE A 111 -0.40 5.01 -10.97
CA PHE A 111 -0.51 6.35 -11.55
C PHE A 111 -1.95 6.69 -11.94
N SER A 112 -2.67 5.78 -12.59
CA SER A 112 -4.08 5.92 -12.94
C SER A 112 -4.96 6.11 -11.68
N ARG A 113 -4.72 5.34 -10.61
CA ARG A 113 -5.45 5.48 -9.34
C ARG A 113 -5.21 6.83 -8.68
N ILE A 114 -3.95 7.28 -8.61
CA ILE A 114 -3.61 8.60 -8.06
C ILE A 114 -4.29 9.71 -8.86
N THR A 115 -4.23 9.61 -10.19
CA THR A 115 -4.87 10.56 -11.11
C THR A 115 -6.38 10.64 -10.85
N THR A 116 -7.06 9.49 -10.76
CA THR A 116 -8.48 9.43 -10.44
C THR A 116 -8.79 10.12 -9.11
N LEU A 117 -8.00 9.88 -8.06
CA LEU A 117 -8.18 10.54 -6.76
C LEU A 117 -7.88 12.04 -6.75
N CYS A 118 -7.06 12.52 -7.70
CA CYS A 118 -6.77 13.94 -7.85
C CYS A 118 -7.91 14.71 -8.54
N PHE A 119 -8.57 14.05 -9.49
CA PHE A 119 -9.55 14.70 -10.38
C PHE A 119 -11.00 14.30 -10.11
N SER A 120 -11.26 13.28 -9.30
CA SER A 120 -12.63 12.85 -8.96
C SER A 120 -12.84 12.85 -7.44
N ASP A 121 -13.88 13.58 -7.01
CA ASP A 121 -14.34 13.54 -5.61
C ASP A 121 -15.24 12.31 -5.33
N GLU A 122 -15.62 11.56 -6.34
CA GLU A 122 -16.59 10.46 -6.23
C GLU A 122 -16.08 9.37 -5.28
N TYR A 123 -14.80 9.02 -5.34
CA TYR A 123 -14.21 8.07 -4.40
C TYR A 123 -14.40 8.52 -2.94
N VAL A 124 -14.12 9.79 -2.65
CA VAL A 124 -14.28 10.36 -1.30
C VAL A 124 -15.74 10.33 -0.86
N VAL A 125 -16.67 10.64 -1.79
CA VAL A 125 -18.12 10.59 -1.52
C VAL A 125 -18.58 9.17 -1.24
N VAL A 126 -18.17 8.19 -2.05
CA VAL A 126 -18.52 6.77 -1.87
C VAL A 126 -17.94 6.22 -0.56
N ALA A 127 -16.65 6.45 -0.30
CA ALA A 127 -15.99 6.01 0.91
C ALA A 127 -16.63 6.60 2.18
N ARG A 128 -17.03 7.89 2.11
CA ARG A 128 -17.76 8.52 3.20
C ARG A 128 -19.13 7.89 3.42
N LYS A 129 -19.92 7.74 2.36
CA LYS A 129 -21.25 7.12 2.44
C LYS A 129 -21.16 5.71 3.01
N PHE A 130 -20.11 4.96 2.63
CA PHE A 130 -19.85 3.65 3.20
C PHE A 130 -19.65 3.72 4.70
N LEU A 131 -18.75 4.57 5.19
CA LEU A 131 -18.41 4.67 6.61
C LEU A 131 -19.50 5.33 7.47
N GLU A 132 -20.36 6.19 6.90
CA GLU A 132 -21.39 6.90 7.63
C GLU A 132 -22.80 6.25 7.53
N LYS A 133 -23.06 5.45 6.48
CA LYS A 133 -24.44 5.00 6.20
C LYS A 133 -24.54 3.53 5.79
N PHE A 134 -23.66 3.03 4.92
CA PHE A 134 -23.80 1.70 4.33
C PHE A 134 -23.10 0.59 5.09
N HIS A 135 -22.28 0.92 6.08
CA HIS A 135 -21.65 -0.08 6.93
C HIS A 135 -22.69 -0.83 7.73
N LEU A 136 -22.63 -2.16 7.80
CA LEU A 136 -23.59 -3.02 8.53
C LEU A 136 -23.69 -2.68 10.03
N PHE A 137 -22.72 -1.96 10.56
CA PHE A 137 -22.75 -1.42 11.92
C PHE A 137 -24.05 -0.67 12.23
N PHE A 138 -24.57 0.14 11.30
CA PHE A 138 -25.78 0.96 11.49
C PHE A 138 -27.08 0.15 11.45
N TYR A 139 -26.98 -1.10 11.05
CA TYR A 139 -28.15 -1.99 10.87
C TYR A 139 -28.14 -3.18 11.84
N LYS A 140 -27.08 -3.35 12.63
CA LYS A 140 -26.86 -4.51 13.49
C LYS A 140 -28.00 -4.74 14.52
N ASP A 141 -28.59 -3.65 15.03
CA ASP A 141 -29.58 -3.70 16.11
C ASP A 141 -31.03 -3.84 15.60
N ARG A 142 -31.26 -4.01 14.29
CA ARG A 142 -32.59 -4.13 13.69
C ARG A 142 -33.24 -5.48 13.92
N SER A 143 -32.45 -6.55 13.95
CA SER A 143 -32.90 -7.92 14.20
C SER A 143 -31.73 -8.79 14.63
N GLU A 144 -32.03 -9.93 15.24
CA GLU A 144 -31.01 -10.93 15.58
C GLU A 144 -30.25 -11.42 14.34
N TYR A 145 -30.97 -11.60 13.22
CA TYR A 145 -30.37 -11.95 11.94
C TYR A 145 -29.38 -10.88 11.43
N SER A 146 -29.75 -9.61 11.55
CA SER A 146 -28.84 -8.49 11.19
C SER A 146 -27.58 -8.47 12.05
N MET A 147 -27.71 -8.76 13.35
CA MET A 147 -26.57 -8.86 14.26
C MET A 147 -25.64 -10.02 13.88
N GLN A 148 -26.19 -11.21 13.56
CA GLN A 148 -25.40 -12.36 13.15
C GLN A 148 -24.69 -12.12 11.82
N THR A 149 -25.38 -11.50 10.85
CA THR A 149 -24.80 -11.10 9.56
C THR A 149 -23.67 -10.08 9.76
N HIS A 150 -23.88 -9.08 10.61
CA HIS A 150 -22.85 -8.10 10.95
C HIS A 150 -21.60 -8.77 11.55
N LYS A 151 -21.76 -9.68 12.54
CA LYS A 151 -20.65 -10.43 13.15
C LYS A 151 -19.89 -11.25 12.10
N GLN A 152 -20.62 -11.93 11.20
CA GLN A 152 -20.01 -12.71 10.12
C GLN A 152 -19.18 -11.84 9.17
N VAL A 153 -19.74 -10.72 8.68
CA VAL A 153 -19.06 -9.81 7.77
C VAL A 153 -17.86 -9.15 8.45
N HIS A 154 -18.03 -8.73 9.72
CA HIS A 154 -16.93 -8.17 10.51
C HIS A 154 -15.74 -9.13 10.59
N ARG A 155 -16.00 -10.41 10.92
CA ARG A 155 -14.96 -11.44 10.98
C ARG A 155 -14.24 -11.64 9.64
N ILE A 156 -15.00 -11.73 8.54
CA ILE A 156 -14.42 -11.86 7.20
C ILE A 156 -13.57 -10.64 6.85
N ALA A 157 -14.09 -9.43 7.10
CA ALA A 157 -13.40 -8.18 6.84
C ALA A 157 -12.08 -8.07 7.63
N HIS A 158 -12.11 -8.43 8.91
CA HIS A 158 -10.93 -8.41 9.78
C HIS A 158 -9.85 -9.39 9.31
N LEU A 159 -10.20 -10.67 9.10
CA LEU A 159 -9.28 -11.70 8.63
C LEU A 159 -8.70 -11.37 7.25
N PHE A 160 -9.54 -10.90 6.34
CA PHE A 160 -9.11 -10.52 5.00
C PHE A 160 -8.11 -9.35 5.03
N THR A 161 -8.38 -8.34 5.86
CA THR A 161 -7.46 -7.19 6.00
C THR A 161 -6.11 -7.63 6.56
N ILE A 162 -6.08 -8.45 7.63
CA ILE A 162 -4.83 -8.98 8.18
C ILE A 162 -4.08 -9.81 7.15
N TYR A 163 -4.80 -10.70 6.44
CA TYR A 163 -4.20 -11.53 5.40
C TYR A 163 -3.54 -10.68 4.31
N LEU A 164 -4.23 -9.68 3.76
CA LEU A 164 -3.68 -8.83 2.71
C LEU A 164 -2.51 -7.98 3.20
N ILE A 165 -2.57 -7.42 4.40
CA ILE A 165 -1.45 -6.67 4.98
C ILE A 165 -0.24 -7.59 5.17
N SER A 166 -0.44 -8.79 5.69
CA SER A 166 0.63 -9.76 5.89
C SER A 166 1.27 -10.18 4.56
N GLN A 167 0.47 -10.44 3.53
CA GLN A 167 0.96 -10.75 2.18
C GLN A 167 1.73 -9.56 1.56
N MET A 168 1.21 -8.35 1.72
CA MET A 168 1.87 -7.14 1.25
C MET A 168 3.25 -6.96 1.91
N LEU A 169 3.33 -7.10 3.23
CA LEU A 169 4.59 -6.94 3.97
C LEU A 169 5.59 -8.06 3.66
N ALA A 170 5.13 -9.31 3.59
CA ALA A 170 5.98 -10.45 3.21
C ALA A 170 6.51 -10.30 1.77
N GLY A 171 5.64 -9.94 0.83
CA GLY A 171 6.02 -9.69 -0.56
C GLY A 171 7.03 -8.55 -0.69
N LEU A 172 6.78 -7.42 -0.01
CA LEU A 172 7.68 -6.27 0.04
C LEU A 172 9.07 -6.67 0.58
N PHE A 173 9.09 -7.42 1.68
CA PHE A 173 10.33 -7.89 2.29
C PHE A 173 11.11 -8.80 1.33
N LEU A 174 10.48 -9.85 0.82
CA LEU A 174 11.12 -10.79 -0.09
C LEU A 174 11.62 -10.10 -1.37
N PHE A 175 10.81 -9.22 -1.95
CA PHE A 175 11.16 -8.50 -3.17
C PHE A 175 12.45 -7.69 -3.04
N ASN A 176 12.64 -7.00 -1.91
CA ASN A 176 13.81 -6.15 -1.71
C ASN A 176 15.01 -6.90 -1.10
N VAL A 177 14.77 -7.93 -0.27
CA VAL A 177 15.85 -8.68 0.39
C VAL A 177 16.50 -9.72 -0.53
N THR A 178 15.74 -10.31 -1.47
CA THR A 178 16.27 -11.33 -2.37
C THR A 178 17.52 -10.88 -3.15
N PRO A 179 17.52 -9.74 -3.85
CA PRO A 179 18.73 -9.30 -4.55
C PRO A 179 19.87 -8.93 -3.59
N MET A 180 19.58 -8.43 -2.40
CA MET A 180 20.60 -8.20 -1.37
C MET A 180 21.26 -9.52 -0.92
N TYR A 181 20.44 -10.55 -0.71
CA TYR A 181 20.93 -11.88 -0.35
C TYR A 181 21.75 -12.51 -1.49
N ASN A 182 21.31 -12.38 -2.73
CA ASN A 182 22.03 -12.85 -3.90
C ASN A 182 23.41 -12.19 -4.03
N ASN A 183 23.47 -10.87 -3.86
CA ASN A 183 24.74 -10.14 -3.83
C ASN A 183 25.65 -10.57 -2.68
N TYR A 184 25.09 -10.85 -1.50
CA TYR A 184 25.84 -11.36 -0.37
C TYR A 184 26.41 -12.77 -0.65
N SER A 185 25.59 -13.67 -1.16
CA SER A 185 25.98 -15.04 -1.49
C SER A 185 27.04 -15.11 -2.60
N ALA A 186 27.00 -14.16 -3.54
CA ALA A 186 28.02 -14.02 -4.59
C ALA A 186 29.33 -13.38 -4.08
N GLY A 187 29.37 -12.92 -2.82
CA GLY A 187 30.54 -12.28 -2.24
C GLY A 187 30.78 -10.85 -2.75
N ASN A 188 29.77 -10.21 -3.35
CA ASN A 188 29.88 -8.88 -3.93
C ASN A 188 30.12 -7.76 -2.89
N TYR A 189 29.87 -8.03 -1.61
CA TYR A 189 30.13 -7.09 -0.51
C TYR A 189 31.50 -7.28 0.17
N ALA A 190 32.33 -8.21 -0.31
CA ALA A 190 33.66 -8.41 0.26
C ALA A 190 34.56 -7.19 0.06
N SER A 191 35.56 -7.03 0.92
CA SER A 191 36.47 -5.88 0.93
C SER A 191 37.28 -5.65 -0.37
N GLY A 192 37.28 -6.63 -1.28
CA GLY A 192 37.85 -6.51 -2.62
C GLY A 192 36.92 -5.96 -3.69
N GLY A 193 35.68 -5.61 -3.34
CA GLY A 193 34.65 -5.14 -4.29
C GLY A 193 34.18 -6.23 -5.27
N LEU A 194 33.49 -5.79 -6.32
CA LEU A 194 33.00 -6.65 -7.39
C LEU A 194 34.17 -7.29 -8.14
N LYS A 195 34.07 -8.62 -8.39
CA LYS A 195 35.10 -9.37 -9.12
C LYS A 195 34.83 -9.36 -10.62
N GLY A 196 35.81 -8.96 -11.41
CA GLY A 196 35.72 -8.97 -12.87
C GLY A 196 34.59 -8.08 -13.40
N ASN A 197 33.70 -8.65 -14.22
CA ASN A 197 32.54 -7.96 -14.81
C ASN A 197 31.25 -8.15 -13.98
N ALA A 198 31.34 -8.54 -12.71
CA ALA A 198 30.17 -8.68 -11.86
C ALA A 198 29.50 -7.34 -11.62
N THR A 199 28.20 -7.34 -11.47
CA THR A 199 27.39 -6.18 -11.16
C THR A 199 26.50 -6.47 -9.96
N TYR A 200 26.12 -5.43 -9.20
CA TYR A 200 25.12 -5.61 -8.14
C TYR A 200 23.75 -5.89 -8.74
N GLU A 201 23.09 -6.93 -8.22
CA GLU A 201 21.70 -7.23 -8.53
C GLU A 201 20.76 -6.25 -7.82
N HIS A 202 19.73 -5.77 -8.51
CA HIS A 202 18.77 -4.81 -8.01
C HIS A 202 17.35 -5.40 -7.96
N ALA A 203 16.53 -4.93 -6.99
CA ALA A 203 15.11 -5.28 -6.92
C ALA A 203 14.31 -4.67 -8.09
N LEU A 204 14.74 -3.49 -8.58
CA LEU A 204 14.12 -2.79 -9.70
C LEU A 204 15.22 -2.40 -10.71
N TYR A 205 14.92 -2.59 -11.98
CA TYR A 205 15.83 -2.28 -13.08
C TYR A 205 15.53 -0.86 -13.60
N PHE A 206 16.36 0.10 -13.18
CA PHE A 206 16.26 1.51 -13.60
C PHE A 206 17.55 2.01 -14.19
N SER A 207 17.45 2.94 -15.14
CA SER A 207 18.59 3.73 -15.56
C SER A 207 18.81 4.89 -14.59
N TYR A 208 19.91 4.84 -13.86
CA TYR A 208 20.34 5.90 -12.96
C TYR A 208 21.35 6.83 -13.63
N PRO A 209 21.44 8.12 -13.23
CA PRO A 209 22.48 9.02 -13.69
C PRO A 209 23.86 8.74 -13.07
N PHE A 210 23.99 7.67 -12.28
CA PHE A 210 25.19 7.23 -11.58
C PHE A 210 25.33 5.70 -11.70
N ASN A 211 26.54 5.19 -11.46
CA ASN A 211 26.84 3.76 -11.61
C ASN A 211 26.37 2.95 -10.39
N ALA A 212 25.05 2.73 -10.25
CA ALA A 212 24.48 1.95 -9.18
C ALA A 212 24.86 0.45 -9.22
N SER A 213 25.15 -0.08 -10.40
CA SER A 213 25.49 -1.51 -10.56
C SER A 213 26.95 -1.83 -10.34
N GLY A 214 27.84 -0.83 -10.33
CA GLY A 214 29.28 -1.04 -10.20
C GLY A 214 29.89 -0.50 -8.92
N ASP A 215 29.24 0.39 -8.20
CA ASP A 215 29.75 1.03 -6.98
C ASP A 215 28.82 0.79 -5.80
N LEU A 216 29.37 0.24 -4.72
CA LEU A 216 28.62 -0.11 -3.50
C LEU A 216 27.87 1.08 -2.89
N LYS A 217 28.47 2.28 -2.87
CA LYS A 217 27.85 3.48 -2.32
C LYS A 217 26.58 3.85 -3.10
N TRP A 218 26.64 3.83 -4.41
CA TRP A 218 25.50 4.13 -5.27
C TRP A 218 24.47 3.01 -5.28
N TYR A 219 24.91 1.75 -5.14
CA TYR A 219 24.02 0.61 -4.95
C TYR A 219 23.17 0.76 -3.67
N ILE A 220 23.79 1.13 -2.54
CA ILE A 220 23.06 1.33 -1.28
C ILE A 220 22.00 2.42 -1.45
N LEU A 221 22.37 3.56 -2.07
CA LEU A 221 21.43 4.66 -2.32
C LEU A 221 20.25 4.22 -3.22
N ALA A 222 20.53 3.51 -4.30
CA ALA A 222 19.51 2.94 -5.17
C ALA A 222 18.61 1.96 -4.42
N ASN A 223 19.16 1.13 -3.56
CA ASN A 223 18.40 0.16 -2.77
C ASN A 223 17.46 0.83 -1.76
N ILE A 224 17.90 1.88 -1.06
CA ILE A 224 17.01 2.69 -0.21
C ILE A 224 15.84 3.25 -1.04
N PHE A 225 16.12 3.77 -2.23
CA PHE A 225 15.10 4.27 -3.14
C PHE A 225 14.13 3.16 -3.57
N HIS A 226 14.62 1.95 -3.87
CA HIS A 226 13.78 0.79 -4.18
C HIS A 226 12.83 0.42 -3.03
N TRP A 227 13.32 0.42 -1.77
CA TRP A 227 12.48 0.16 -0.61
C TRP A 227 11.33 1.18 -0.49
N ILE A 228 11.62 2.46 -0.66
CA ILE A 228 10.62 3.53 -0.59
C ILE A 228 9.58 3.36 -1.70
N ILE A 229 10.01 3.18 -2.94
CA ILE A 229 9.10 3.00 -4.09
C ILE A 229 8.26 1.74 -3.92
N SER A 230 8.88 0.61 -3.61
CA SER A 230 8.19 -0.67 -3.43
C SER A 230 7.13 -0.59 -2.34
N TYR A 231 7.45 0.07 -1.21
CA TYR A 231 6.49 0.30 -0.12
C TYR A 231 5.31 1.15 -0.57
N LEU A 232 5.56 2.28 -1.24
CA LEU A 232 4.50 3.15 -1.74
C LEU A 232 3.63 2.41 -2.77
N CYS A 233 4.26 1.72 -3.72
CA CYS A 233 3.56 0.96 -4.76
C CYS A 233 2.71 -0.18 -4.17
N ALA A 234 3.28 -0.97 -3.26
CA ALA A 234 2.56 -2.06 -2.60
C ALA A 234 1.37 -1.54 -1.80
N THR A 235 1.55 -0.43 -1.07
CA THR A 235 0.48 0.20 -0.29
C THR A 235 -0.65 0.73 -1.20
N TRP A 236 -0.31 1.43 -2.28
CA TRP A 236 -1.30 1.91 -3.26
C TRP A 236 -2.09 0.77 -3.88
N PHE A 237 -1.40 -0.29 -4.26
CA PHE A 237 -2.03 -1.43 -4.92
C PHE A 237 -2.91 -2.23 -3.94
N CYS A 238 -2.32 -2.72 -2.84
CA CYS A 238 -3.01 -3.65 -1.95
C CYS A 238 -4.09 -2.96 -1.10
N MET A 239 -3.81 -1.77 -0.57
CA MET A 239 -4.74 -1.15 0.38
C MET A 239 -5.96 -0.54 -0.28
N HIS A 240 -5.83 -0.06 -1.51
CA HIS A 240 -6.96 0.43 -2.28
C HIS A 240 -7.94 -0.70 -2.60
N ASP A 241 -7.41 -1.84 -3.09
CA ASP A 241 -8.22 -3.01 -3.39
C ASP A 241 -8.81 -3.66 -2.13
N CYS A 242 -8.07 -3.64 -1.01
CA CYS A 242 -8.58 -4.08 0.28
C CYS A 242 -9.81 -3.25 0.68
N PHE A 243 -9.75 -1.93 0.60
CA PHE A 243 -10.86 -1.06 0.97
C PHE A 243 -12.09 -1.27 0.08
N LEU A 244 -11.89 -1.43 -1.23
CA LEU A 244 -12.97 -1.78 -2.15
C LEU A 244 -13.60 -3.14 -1.80
N SER A 245 -12.78 -4.14 -1.49
CA SER A 245 -13.25 -5.47 -1.08
C SER A 245 -14.06 -5.42 0.20
N LEU A 246 -13.65 -4.59 1.19
CA LEU A 246 -14.43 -4.39 2.40
C LEU A 246 -15.83 -3.81 2.09
N MET A 247 -15.93 -2.83 1.18
CA MET A 247 -17.22 -2.31 0.75
C MET A 247 -18.08 -3.42 0.12
N VAL A 248 -17.50 -4.27 -0.73
CA VAL A 248 -18.22 -5.40 -1.35
C VAL A 248 -18.72 -6.40 -0.29
N PHE A 249 -17.93 -6.72 0.73
CA PHE A 249 -18.38 -7.62 1.82
C PHE A 249 -19.58 -7.05 2.57
N HIS A 250 -19.59 -5.75 2.83
CA HIS A 250 -20.73 -5.10 3.49
C HIS A 250 -21.97 -5.05 2.59
N ILE A 251 -21.81 -4.77 1.29
CA ILE A 251 -22.88 -4.84 0.30
C ILE A 251 -23.47 -6.27 0.25
N TRP A 252 -22.61 -7.28 0.16
CA TRP A 252 -23.04 -8.68 0.23
C TRP A 252 -23.85 -8.97 1.49
N GLY A 253 -23.44 -8.46 2.65
CA GLY A 253 -24.15 -8.61 3.91
C GLY A 253 -25.55 -7.96 3.91
N HIS A 254 -25.77 -6.90 3.11
CA HIS A 254 -27.11 -6.30 2.95
C HIS A 254 -28.06 -7.14 2.10
N PHE A 255 -27.55 -7.95 1.20
CA PHE A 255 -28.35 -8.83 0.34
C PHE A 255 -28.59 -10.23 0.94
N LYS A 256 -27.89 -10.57 2.00
CA LYS A 256 -28.08 -11.82 2.72
C LYS A 256 -29.24 -11.74 3.69
#